data_001ff07dc617359972efacd75c96c337
#
_entry.id   001ff07dc617359972efacd75c96c337
#
_cell.length_a   1.000
_cell.length_b   1.000
_cell.length_c   1.000
_cell.angle_alpha   90.00
_cell.angle_beta   90.00
_cell.angle_gamma   90.00
#
_symmetry.space_group_name_H-M   'P 1'
#
loop_
_entity.id
_entity.type
_entity.pdbx_description
1 polymer ?
#
loop_
_entity_poly.entity_id
_entity_poly.type
_entity_poly.pdbx_seq_one_letter_code
_entity_poly.pdbx_strand_id
1 'polypeptide(L)'
;MDNISILQKKKYTRIFKQFKKVNYIINYFTFPYLMDIVLVIPEDSIILDLGTGHGLVLIKFASKISSEGHVTGIDLWKNRDQSNNSFKSTQQLLQEKNLENRSDLKTADMIELPFEDKKYDFVTASMAIHNIKPKQNRYKALDEATRVLKTEGLLIILDTGNHKKEYLSYLIALGYRIKYAKTYGIIGWWTGPWMSSYAIIAEKNYDMIEKGYLIIWFNKSFFPSKIRTS
;
A
#
# COMPACT_ATOMS: atom_id res chain seq x y z
N MET A 1 41.51 3.46 1.95
CA MET A 1 40.23 2.70 1.92
C MET A 1 40.08 1.97 3.23
N ASP A 2 39.14 2.37 3.99
CA ASP A 2 39.11 2.45 5.45
C ASP A 2 38.90 1.12 6.16
N ASN A 3 39.88 0.77 6.97
CA ASN A 3 39.77 -0.29 7.95
C ASN A 3 38.88 0.16 9.12
N ILE A 4 37.56 0.13 8.94
CA ILE A 4 36.63 0.17 10.07
C ILE A 4 36.88 -1.08 10.89
N SER A 5 37.36 -0.92 12.14
CA SER A 5 37.72 -2.04 13.00
C SER A 5 36.51 -2.98 13.20
N ILE A 6 36.81 -4.27 13.37
CA ILE A 6 35.79 -5.31 13.64
C ILE A 6 34.87 -4.94 14.81
N LEU A 7 35.42 -4.23 15.82
CA LEU A 7 34.70 -3.71 16.97
C LEU A 7 33.68 -2.60 16.57
N GLN A 8 34.05 -1.70 15.66
CA GLN A 8 33.12 -0.68 15.15
C GLN A 8 32.01 -1.33 14.32
N LYS A 9 32.34 -2.31 13.45
CA LYS A 9 31.31 -3.07 12.70
C LYS A 9 30.34 -3.79 13.63
N LYS A 10 30.82 -4.43 14.70
CA LYS A 10 29.95 -5.07 15.72
C LYS A 10 29.06 -4.06 16.46
N LYS A 11 29.61 -2.89 16.82
CA LYS A 11 28.86 -1.80 17.47
C LYS A 11 27.74 -1.26 16.56
N TYR A 12 28.04 -0.99 15.29
CA TYR A 12 27.02 -0.58 14.31
C TYR A 12 25.96 -1.63 14.06
N THR A 13 26.33 -2.90 13.96
CA THR A 13 25.38 -4.02 13.80
C THR A 13 24.46 -4.15 15.01
N ARG A 14 24.96 -3.93 16.23
CA ARG A 14 24.15 -3.98 17.46
C ARG A 14 23.17 -2.80 17.56
N ILE A 15 23.63 -1.60 17.24
CA ILE A 15 22.80 -0.39 17.16
C ILE A 15 21.73 -0.58 16.09
N PHE A 16 22.08 -1.10 14.92
CA PHE A 16 21.16 -1.35 13.81
C PHE A 16 20.08 -2.39 14.16
N LYS A 17 20.44 -3.46 14.88
CA LYS A 17 19.47 -4.47 15.39
C LYS A 17 18.52 -3.87 16.41
N GLN A 18 19.00 -3.00 17.29
CA GLN A 18 18.19 -2.30 18.29
C GLN A 18 17.24 -1.31 17.62
N PHE A 19 17.71 -0.54 16.61
CA PHE A 19 16.90 0.36 15.81
C PHE A 19 15.80 -0.39 15.04
N LYS A 20 16.10 -1.52 14.41
CA LYS A 20 15.10 -2.37 13.76
C LYS A 20 14.00 -2.83 14.73
N LYS A 21 14.36 -3.24 15.93
CA LYS A 21 13.40 -3.70 16.95
C LYS A 21 12.50 -2.56 17.44
N VAL A 22 13.05 -1.37 17.68
CA VAL A 22 12.29 -0.19 18.11
C VAL A 22 11.37 0.29 16.98
N ASN A 23 11.86 0.38 15.74
CA ASN A 23 11.05 0.78 14.60
C ASN A 23 9.95 -0.23 14.26
N TYR A 24 10.22 -1.53 14.39
CA TYR A 24 9.20 -2.56 14.25
C TYR A 24 8.06 -2.36 15.27
N ILE A 25 8.40 -2.10 16.53
CA ILE A 25 7.41 -1.82 17.59
C ILE A 25 6.62 -0.54 17.26
N ILE A 26 7.30 0.54 16.89
CA ILE A 26 6.65 1.82 16.54
C ILE A 26 5.71 1.63 15.35
N ASN A 27 6.15 0.98 14.27
CA ASN A 27 5.32 0.78 13.09
C ASN A 27 4.16 -0.21 13.37
N TYR A 28 4.38 -1.25 14.15
CA TYR A 28 3.35 -2.20 14.55
C TYR A 28 2.21 -1.53 15.33
N PHE A 29 2.51 -0.56 16.20
CA PHE A 29 1.50 0.13 17.00
C PHE A 29 0.96 1.41 16.36
N THR A 30 1.76 2.16 15.60
CA THR A 30 1.34 3.46 15.05
C THR A 30 0.57 3.32 13.75
N PHE A 31 0.89 2.35 12.88
CA PHE A 31 0.20 2.17 11.60
C PHE A 31 -1.28 1.80 11.76
N PRO A 32 -1.66 0.79 12.56
CA PRO A 32 -3.05 0.48 12.81
C PRO A 32 -3.80 1.63 13.50
N TYR A 33 -3.15 2.34 14.43
CA TYR A 33 -3.72 3.49 15.13
C TYR A 33 -3.98 4.67 14.19
N LEU A 34 -3.09 4.95 13.25
CA LEU A 34 -3.31 5.98 12.22
C LEU A 34 -4.50 5.63 11.31
N MET A 35 -4.71 4.36 10.99
CA MET A 35 -5.90 3.90 10.27
C MET A 35 -7.19 4.14 11.08
N ASP A 36 -7.16 4.00 12.40
CA ASP A 36 -8.30 4.26 13.27
C ASP A 36 -8.70 5.75 13.32
N ILE A 37 -7.71 6.63 13.26
CA ILE A 37 -7.93 8.09 13.35
C ILE A 37 -8.45 8.67 12.03
N VAL A 38 -8.06 8.09 10.90
CA VAL A 38 -8.25 8.72 9.58
C VAL A 38 -9.50 8.22 8.86
N LEU A 39 -10.03 7.03 9.22
CA LEU A 39 -11.09 6.39 8.44
C LEU A 39 -12.31 6.01 9.32
N VAL A 40 -13.40 6.66 9.07
CA VAL A 40 -14.72 6.13 9.40
C VAL A 40 -15.12 5.17 8.28
N ILE A 41 -15.07 3.88 8.55
CA ILE A 41 -15.39 2.82 7.59
C ILE A 41 -16.83 2.38 7.87
N PRO A 42 -17.74 2.43 6.88
CA PRO A 42 -19.05 1.82 6.99
C PRO A 42 -18.95 0.33 7.32
N GLU A 43 -19.80 -0.16 8.18
CA GLU A 43 -19.72 -1.55 8.69
C GLU A 43 -20.04 -2.61 7.62
N ASP A 44 -20.72 -2.24 6.54
CA ASP A 44 -21.07 -3.08 5.38
C ASP A 44 -20.06 -3.02 4.24
N SER A 45 -18.90 -2.40 4.45
CA SER A 45 -17.89 -2.18 3.41
C SER A 45 -17.29 -3.46 2.87
N ILE A 46 -17.07 -3.49 1.54
CA ILE A 46 -16.33 -4.55 0.83
C ILE A 46 -14.91 -4.05 0.57
N ILE A 47 -13.92 -4.71 1.16
CA ILE A 47 -12.54 -4.22 1.25
C ILE A 47 -11.57 -5.22 0.63
N LEU A 48 -10.56 -4.72 -0.09
CA LEU A 48 -9.44 -5.52 -0.60
C LEU A 48 -8.13 -5.04 0.03
N ASP A 49 -7.36 -5.96 0.61
CA ASP A 49 -6.03 -5.69 1.16
C ASP A 49 -4.95 -6.35 0.30
N LEU A 50 -4.17 -5.53 -0.39
CA LEU A 50 -3.12 -5.93 -1.33
C LEU A 50 -1.79 -6.14 -0.60
N GLY A 51 -1.22 -7.34 -0.72
CA GLY A 51 -0.01 -7.71 0.00
C GLY A 51 -0.27 -7.83 1.50
N THR A 52 -1.31 -8.57 1.86
CA THR A 52 -1.83 -8.67 3.23
C THR A 52 -0.80 -9.24 4.23
N GLY A 53 0.17 -10.03 3.77
CA GLY A 53 1.22 -10.61 4.60
C GLY A 53 0.67 -11.33 5.84
N HIS A 54 1.13 -10.92 7.02
CA HIS A 54 0.63 -11.47 8.30
C HIS A 54 -0.79 -11.00 8.69
N GLY A 55 -1.51 -10.34 7.80
CA GLY A 55 -2.91 -9.96 7.99
C GLY A 55 -3.16 -8.78 8.93
N LEU A 56 -2.15 -7.96 9.25
CA LEU A 56 -2.31 -6.88 10.23
C LEU A 56 -3.42 -5.90 9.84
N VAL A 57 -3.42 -5.44 8.59
CA VAL A 57 -4.42 -4.49 8.05
C VAL A 57 -5.75 -5.19 7.83
N LEU A 58 -5.73 -6.37 7.23
CA LEU A 58 -6.91 -7.22 7.01
C LEU A 58 -7.69 -7.47 8.32
N ILE A 59 -7.01 -7.91 9.38
CA ILE A 59 -7.61 -8.17 10.70
C ILE A 59 -8.21 -6.89 11.28
N LYS A 60 -7.53 -5.76 11.14
CA LYS A 60 -8.02 -4.48 11.63
C LYS A 60 -9.34 -4.09 10.98
N PHE A 61 -9.46 -4.24 9.67
CA PHE A 61 -10.69 -3.99 8.94
C PHE A 61 -11.78 -5.02 9.28
N ALA A 62 -11.45 -6.31 9.25
CA ALA A 62 -12.40 -7.37 9.58
C ALA A 62 -12.97 -7.26 11.01
N SER A 63 -12.21 -6.66 11.94
CA SER A 63 -12.69 -6.38 13.30
C SER A 63 -13.63 -5.18 13.40
N LYS A 64 -13.71 -4.32 12.38
CA LYS A 64 -14.53 -3.09 12.37
C LYS A 64 -15.82 -3.23 11.59
N ILE A 65 -15.85 -4.12 10.60
CA ILE A 65 -17.04 -4.36 9.78
C ILE A 65 -18.03 -5.31 10.46
N SER A 66 -19.29 -5.23 10.07
CA SER A 66 -20.35 -6.15 10.49
C SER A 66 -20.30 -7.47 9.68
N SER A 67 -21.30 -8.34 9.88
CA SER A 67 -21.49 -9.54 9.08
C SER A 67 -21.90 -9.26 7.61
N GLU A 68 -22.32 -8.04 7.29
CA GLU A 68 -22.69 -7.62 5.94
C GLU A 68 -21.48 -7.12 5.14
N GLY A 69 -20.41 -6.69 5.83
CA GLY A 69 -19.14 -6.32 5.22
C GLY A 69 -18.22 -7.50 4.99
N HIS A 70 -17.19 -7.32 4.13
CA HIS A 70 -16.22 -8.38 3.86
C HIS A 70 -14.83 -7.81 3.52
N VAL A 71 -13.78 -8.47 3.99
CA VAL A 71 -12.39 -8.12 3.67
C VAL A 71 -11.71 -9.29 2.96
N THR A 72 -11.27 -9.09 1.74
CA THR A 72 -10.41 -10.06 1.03
C THR A 72 -8.96 -9.63 1.14
N GLY A 73 -8.09 -10.50 1.66
CA GLY A 73 -6.64 -10.30 1.65
C GLY A 73 -5.99 -11.09 0.52
N ILE A 74 -5.08 -10.46 -0.21
CA ILE A 74 -4.27 -11.17 -1.22
C ILE A 74 -2.78 -11.03 -0.93
N ASP A 75 -2.02 -12.10 -1.21
CA ASP A 75 -0.56 -12.11 -1.15
C ASP A 75 0.01 -13.21 -2.06
N LEU A 76 1.26 -13.08 -2.46
CA LEU A 76 2.01 -14.14 -3.16
C LEU A 76 2.73 -15.08 -2.18
N TRP A 77 2.68 -14.81 -0.88
CA TRP A 77 3.27 -15.58 0.23
C TRP A 77 4.77 -15.82 0.08
N LYS A 78 5.49 -14.82 -0.46
CA LYS A 78 6.94 -14.91 -0.66
C LYS A 78 7.68 -14.70 0.67
N ASN A 79 8.32 -15.74 1.20
CA ASN A 79 9.15 -15.68 2.42
C ASN A 79 10.29 -14.64 2.35
N ARG A 80 10.68 -14.21 1.15
CA ARG A 80 11.72 -13.21 0.93
C ARG A 80 11.31 -11.82 1.40
N ASP A 81 10.03 -11.49 1.32
CA ASP A 81 9.50 -10.17 1.62
C ASP A 81 9.19 -10.02 3.12
N GLN A 82 8.73 -11.11 3.74
CA GLN A 82 8.53 -11.22 5.19
C GLN A 82 8.87 -12.63 5.67
N SER A 83 9.64 -12.75 6.77
CA SER A 83 9.93 -14.05 7.40
C SER A 83 8.63 -14.69 7.92
N ASN A 84 8.46 -15.99 7.67
CA ASN A 84 7.27 -16.78 8.05
C ASN A 84 5.96 -16.30 7.42
N ASN A 85 6.01 -15.55 6.30
CA ASN A 85 4.84 -15.17 5.53
C ASN A 85 4.25 -16.40 4.85
N SER A 86 3.07 -16.85 5.29
CA SER A 86 2.39 -17.97 4.66
C SER A 86 0.86 -17.83 4.75
N PHE A 87 0.17 -18.29 3.71
CA PHE A 87 -1.29 -18.38 3.70
C PHE A 87 -1.84 -19.04 4.97
N LYS A 88 -1.25 -20.19 5.33
CA LYS A 88 -1.69 -21.00 6.48
C LYS A 88 -1.58 -20.23 7.80
N SER A 89 -0.47 -19.52 8.05
CA SER A 89 -0.28 -18.80 9.31
C SER A 89 -1.26 -17.63 9.44
N THR A 90 -1.53 -16.91 8.35
CA THR A 90 -2.49 -15.80 8.36
C THR A 90 -3.93 -16.32 8.47
N GLN A 91 -4.25 -17.44 7.80
CA GLN A 91 -5.56 -18.09 7.94
C GLN A 91 -5.81 -18.58 9.37
N GLN A 92 -4.82 -19.21 10.01
CA GLN A 92 -4.93 -19.62 11.39
C GLN A 92 -5.18 -18.43 12.33
N LEU A 93 -4.51 -17.31 12.10
CA LEU A 93 -4.70 -16.09 12.88
C LEU A 93 -6.12 -15.50 12.74
N LEU A 94 -6.72 -15.60 11.54
CA LEU A 94 -8.13 -15.21 11.34
C LEU A 94 -9.08 -16.11 12.13
N GLN A 95 -8.83 -17.41 12.15
CA GLN A 95 -9.61 -18.39 12.95
C GLN A 95 -9.49 -18.12 14.45
N GLU A 96 -8.26 -17.93 14.95
CA GLU A 96 -8.01 -17.59 16.36
C GLU A 96 -8.74 -16.32 16.82
N LYS A 97 -9.01 -15.41 15.88
CA LYS A 97 -9.73 -14.16 16.13
C LYS A 97 -11.22 -14.20 15.79
N ASN A 98 -11.74 -15.33 15.33
CA ASN A 98 -13.13 -15.52 14.87
C ASN A 98 -13.55 -14.52 13.79
N LEU A 99 -12.67 -14.31 12.78
CA LEU A 99 -12.86 -13.35 11.70
C LEU A 99 -13.11 -14.00 10.33
N GLU A 100 -13.08 -15.33 10.22
CA GLU A 100 -13.24 -16.09 8.98
C GLU A 100 -14.60 -15.88 8.29
N ASN A 101 -15.62 -15.50 9.05
CA ASN A 101 -16.95 -15.19 8.50
C ASN A 101 -17.02 -13.82 7.79
N ARG A 102 -16.01 -12.95 8.04
CA ARG A 102 -15.93 -11.57 7.52
C ARG A 102 -14.67 -11.33 6.70
N SER A 103 -13.86 -12.35 6.52
CA SER A 103 -12.62 -12.22 5.75
C SER A 103 -12.23 -13.51 5.07
N ASP A 104 -11.59 -13.38 3.92
CA ASP A 104 -10.96 -14.48 3.21
C ASP A 104 -9.55 -14.10 2.70
N LEU A 105 -8.79 -15.13 2.38
CA LEU A 105 -7.45 -15.00 1.81
C LEU A 105 -7.40 -15.62 0.43
N LYS A 106 -6.69 -14.98 -0.50
CA LYS A 106 -6.41 -15.54 -1.83
C LYS A 106 -4.92 -15.39 -2.17
N THR A 107 -4.38 -16.39 -2.84
CA THR A 107 -3.08 -16.27 -3.47
C THR A 107 -3.27 -15.59 -4.82
N ALA A 108 -2.82 -14.34 -4.95
CA ALA A 108 -2.94 -13.57 -6.19
C ALA A 108 -1.82 -12.53 -6.31
N ASP A 109 -1.47 -12.19 -7.56
CA ASP A 109 -0.55 -11.09 -7.84
C ASP A 109 -1.34 -9.78 -7.98
N MET A 110 -0.90 -8.74 -7.29
CA MET A 110 -1.57 -7.44 -7.34
C MET A 110 -1.38 -6.70 -8.68
N ILE A 111 -0.52 -7.20 -9.57
CA ILE A 111 -0.37 -6.65 -10.93
C ILE A 111 -1.37 -7.23 -11.94
N GLU A 112 -2.16 -8.24 -11.53
CA GLU A 112 -3.20 -8.91 -12.31
C GLU A 112 -4.24 -9.51 -11.35
N LEU A 113 -5.20 -8.70 -10.92
CA LEU A 113 -6.16 -9.08 -9.90
C LEU A 113 -7.30 -9.93 -10.47
N PRO A 114 -7.60 -11.10 -9.86
CA PRO A 114 -8.68 -11.99 -10.31
C PRO A 114 -10.05 -11.51 -9.81
N PHE A 115 -10.32 -10.21 -9.92
CA PHE A 115 -11.55 -9.60 -9.44
C PHE A 115 -12.18 -8.73 -10.53
N GLU A 116 -13.50 -8.58 -10.45
CA GLU A 116 -14.28 -7.71 -11.31
C GLU A 116 -13.97 -6.21 -11.06
N ASP A 117 -14.24 -5.40 -12.06
CA ASP A 117 -14.15 -3.95 -11.97
C ASP A 117 -15.16 -3.41 -10.94
N LYS A 118 -14.78 -2.33 -10.24
CA LYS A 118 -15.67 -1.58 -9.36
C LYS A 118 -16.35 -2.44 -8.28
N LYS A 119 -15.63 -3.41 -7.74
CA LYS A 119 -16.15 -4.34 -6.72
C LYS A 119 -15.99 -3.82 -5.29
N TYR A 120 -14.89 -3.12 -4.99
CA TYR A 120 -14.48 -2.79 -3.63
C TYR A 120 -14.76 -1.33 -3.27
N ASP A 121 -15.23 -1.09 -2.06
CA ASP A 121 -15.40 0.26 -1.48
C ASP A 121 -14.05 0.85 -1.06
N PHE A 122 -13.17 -0.03 -0.56
CA PHE A 122 -11.81 0.32 -0.15
C PHE A 122 -10.82 -0.68 -0.74
N VAL A 123 -9.71 -0.15 -1.25
CA VAL A 123 -8.53 -0.96 -1.60
C VAL A 123 -7.36 -0.44 -0.78
N THR A 124 -6.68 -1.33 -0.07
CA THR A 124 -5.54 -0.98 0.77
C THR A 124 -4.28 -1.66 0.26
N ALA A 125 -3.14 -1.02 0.43
CA ALA A 125 -1.82 -1.60 0.22
C ALA A 125 -0.88 -1.08 1.31
N SER A 126 -0.51 -1.96 2.23
CA SER A 126 0.36 -1.60 3.36
C SER A 126 1.71 -2.28 3.24
N MET A 127 2.79 -1.49 3.09
CA MET A 127 4.17 -1.97 2.98
C MET A 127 4.37 -3.02 1.87
N ALA A 128 3.66 -2.87 0.76
CA ALA A 128 3.57 -3.89 -0.27
C ALA A 128 4.09 -3.44 -1.65
N ILE A 129 3.61 -2.30 -2.17
CA ILE A 129 3.87 -1.90 -3.57
C ILE A 129 5.36 -1.59 -3.80
N HIS A 130 6.10 -1.07 -2.82
CA HIS A 130 7.52 -0.76 -2.94
C HIS A 130 8.39 -1.99 -3.27
N ASN A 131 7.93 -3.20 -2.95
CA ASN A 131 8.63 -4.46 -3.23
C ASN A 131 8.53 -4.87 -4.71
N ILE A 132 7.59 -4.31 -5.46
CA ILE A 132 7.34 -4.68 -6.86
C ILE A 132 8.42 -4.08 -7.76
N LYS A 133 9.00 -4.93 -8.61
CA LYS A 133 9.99 -4.55 -9.63
C LYS A 133 9.60 -5.19 -10.97
N PRO A 134 9.88 -4.53 -12.08
CA PRO A 134 10.36 -3.15 -12.25
C PRO A 134 9.26 -2.09 -11.96
N LYS A 135 9.57 -0.81 -12.13
CA LYS A 135 8.65 0.32 -11.92
C LYS A 135 7.31 0.17 -12.65
N GLN A 136 7.35 -0.33 -13.88
CA GLN A 136 6.15 -0.56 -14.72
C GLN A 136 5.14 -1.50 -14.03
N ASN A 137 5.63 -2.48 -13.28
CA ASN A 137 4.77 -3.40 -12.54
C ASN A 137 4.12 -2.72 -11.32
N ARG A 138 4.77 -1.71 -10.70
CA ARG A 138 4.11 -0.89 -9.67
C ARG A 138 2.95 -0.09 -10.25
N TYR A 139 3.11 0.42 -11.47
CA TYR A 139 2.01 1.10 -12.17
C TYR A 139 0.86 0.14 -12.49
N LYS A 140 1.15 -1.07 -12.98
CA LYS A 140 0.12 -2.11 -13.16
C LYS A 140 -0.63 -2.42 -11.86
N ALA A 141 0.09 -2.52 -10.73
CA ALA A 141 -0.56 -2.74 -9.45
C ALA A 141 -1.48 -1.57 -9.04
N LEU A 142 -1.09 -0.32 -9.34
CA LEU A 142 -1.95 0.84 -9.13
C LEU A 142 -3.14 0.85 -10.10
N ASP A 143 -2.95 0.47 -11.38
CA ASP A 143 -4.03 0.33 -12.36
C ASP A 143 -5.06 -0.70 -11.90
N GLU A 144 -4.60 -1.88 -11.48
CA GLU A 144 -5.46 -2.94 -10.97
C GLU A 144 -6.19 -2.53 -9.69
N ALA A 145 -5.48 -1.93 -8.72
CA ALA A 145 -6.09 -1.40 -7.50
C ALA A 145 -7.20 -0.39 -7.81
N THR A 146 -6.99 0.46 -8.81
CA THR A 146 -7.97 1.48 -9.23
C THR A 146 -9.09 0.90 -10.11
N ARG A 147 -8.83 -0.17 -10.88
CA ARG A 147 -9.84 -0.86 -11.69
C ARG A 147 -10.91 -1.52 -10.81
N VAL A 148 -10.46 -2.27 -9.80
CA VAL A 148 -11.36 -2.99 -8.90
C VAL A 148 -12.07 -2.11 -7.87
N LEU A 149 -11.63 -0.85 -7.70
CA LEU A 149 -12.21 0.12 -6.80
C LEU A 149 -13.51 0.70 -7.38
N LYS A 150 -14.56 0.75 -6.57
CA LYS A 150 -15.84 1.40 -6.93
C LYS A 150 -15.62 2.88 -7.24
N THR A 151 -16.57 3.47 -7.94
CA THR A 151 -16.71 4.93 -8.03
C THR A 151 -16.89 5.49 -6.62
N GLU A 152 -16.20 6.58 -6.29
CA GLU A 152 -16.14 7.17 -4.94
C GLU A 152 -15.44 6.30 -3.88
N GLY A 153 -14.97 5.12 -4.25
CA GLY A 153 -14.16 4.28 -3.37
C GLY A 153 -12.80 4.90 -3.06
N LEU A 154 -12.17 4.46 -1.98
CA LEU A 154 -10.89 4.99 -1.52
C LEU A 154 -9.75 3.97 -1.70
N LEU A 155 -8.71 4.39 -2.41
CA LEU A 155 -7.42 3.72 -2.42
C LEU A 155 -6.55 4.28 -1.29
N ILE A 156 -6.07 3.39 -0.42
CA ILE A 156 -5.27 3.73 0.76
C ILE A 156 -3.92 3.04 0.65
N ILE A 157 -2.87 3.82 0.47
CA ILE A 157 -1.49 3.32 0.38
C ILE A 157 -0.73 3.76 1.63
N LEU A 158 -0.21 2.79 2.38
CA LEU A 158 0.72 2.99 3.48
C LEU A 158 2.03 2.33 3.07
N ASP A 159 3.03 3.10 2.70
CA ASP A 159 4.25 2.54 2.14
C ASP A 159 5.51 3.28 2.60
N THR A 160 6.67 2.84 2.16
CA THR A 160 7.97 3.35 2.59
C THR A 160 8.89 3.66 1.41
N GLY A 161 9.99 4.34 1.69
CA GLY A 161 10.98 4.70 0.68
C GLY A 161 10.61 5.93 -0.15
N ASN A 162 11.19 6.04 -1.34
CA ASN A 162 11.15 7.26 -2.16
C ASN A 162 10.02 7.26 -3.22
N HIS A 163 9.06 6.34 -3.13
CA HIS A 163 8.02 6.17 -4.16
C HIS A 163 6.80 7.09 -4.01
N LYS A 164 6.68 7.84 -2.91
CA LYS A 164 5.52 8.71 -2.67
C LYS A 164 5.20 9.65 -3.83
N LYS A 165 6.22 10.36 -4.34
CA LYS A 165 6.03 11.29 -5.47
C LYS A 165 5.63 10.56 -6.75
N GLU A 166 6.19 9.38 -6.99
CA GLU A 166 5.88 8.51 -8.12
C GLU A 166 4.40 8.11 -8.09
N TYR A 167 3.92 7.60 -6.96
CA TYR A 167 2.52 7.17 -6.83
C TYR A 167 1.54 8.34 -6.91
N LEU A 168 1.84 9.46 -6.27
CA LEU A 168 1.01 10.67 -6.34
C LEU A 168 0.86 11.16 -7.79
N SER A 169 1.97 11.30 -8.51
CA SER A 169 1.94 11.77 -9.91
C SER A 169 1.14 10.81 -10.79
N TYR A 170 1.29 9.50 -10.57
CA TYR A 170 0.58 8.50 -11.34
C TYR A 170 -0.93 8.51 -11.06
N LEU A 171 -1.34 8.52 -9.79
CA LEU A 171 -2.75 8.58 -9.40
C LEU A 171 -3.45 9.87 -9.88
N ILE A 172 -2.76 11.00 -9.80
CA ILE A 172 -3.28 12.27 -10.36
C ILE A 172 -3.46 12.16 -11.87
N ALA A 173 -2.51 11.56 -12.59
CA ALA A 173 -2.61 11.34 -14.03
C ALA A 173 -3.76 10.39 -14.40
N LEU A 174 -4.13 9.45 -13.54
CA LEU A 174 -5.31 8.60 -13.67
C LEU A 174 -6.63 9.30 -13.30
N GLY A 175 -6.59 10.60 -12.93
CA GLY A 175 -7.77 11.37 -12.56
C GLY A 175 -8.23 11.22 -11.11
N TYR A 176 -7.38 10.68 -10.23
CA TYR A 176 -7.69 10.53 -8.81
C TYR A 176 -7.48 11.83 -8.04
N ARG A 177 -8.42 12.16 -7.16
CA ARG A 177 -8.29 13.25 -6.19
C ARG A 177 -7.55 12.76 -4.97
N ILE A 178 -6.44 13.41 -4.63
CA ILE A 178 -5.68 13.10 -3.42
C ILE A 178 -6.36 13.74 -2.21
N LYS A 179 -6.95 12.93 -1.35
CA LYS A 179 -7.61 13.35 -0.10
C LYS A 179 -6.59 13.57 1.02
N TYR A 180 -5.52 12.79 1.00
CA TYR A 180 -4.48 12.84 2.03
C TYR A 180 -3.14 12.36 1.49
N ALA A 181 -2.06 13.04 1.85
CA ALA A 181 -0.70 12.61 1.50
C ALA A 181 0.31 13.14 2.53
N LYS A 182 0.75 12.29 3.46
CA LYS A 182 1.68 12.66 4.52
C LYS A 182 2.87 11.72 4.58
N THR A 183 4.04 12.25 4.93
CA THR A 183 5.23 11.49 5.31
C THR A 183 5.41 11.62 6.83
N TYR A 184 5.69 10.52 7.51
CA TYR A 184 5.64 10.47 8.98
C TYR A 184 6.97 10.80 9.67
N GLY A 185 8.03 11.12 8.91
CA GLY A 185 9.32 11.50 9.47
C GLY A 185 9.87 10.45 10.46
N ILE A 186 10.40 10.90 11.60
CA ILE A 186 11.05 10.05 12.61
C ILE A 186 10.12 8.91 13.10
N ILE A 187 8.84 9.20 13.32
CA ILE A 187 7.85 8.21 13.79
C ILE A 187 7.61 7.13 12.74
N GLY A 188 7.74 7.47 11.46
CA GLY A 188 7.53 6.56 10.34
C GLY A 188 8.82 5.96 9.75
N TRP A 189 9.97 6.07 10.41
CA TRP A 189 11.20 5.45 9.91
C TRP A 189 11.17 3.94 10.07
N TRP A 190 11.22 3.22 8.95
CA TRP A 190 11.25 1.77 8.97
C TRP A 190 12.64 1.21 9.36
N THR A 191 13.69 1.71 8.71
CA THR A 191 15.08 1.30 8.97
C THR A 191 16.01 2.47 9.25
N GLY A 192 15.49 3.70 9.22
CA GLY A 192 16.24 4.95 9.42
C GLY A 192 15.67 6.10 8.58
N PRO A 193 16.35 7.28 8.60
CA PRO A 193 15.88 8.48 7.89
C PRO A 193 15.71 8.32 6.39
N TRP A 194 16.45 7.38 5.79
CA TRP A 194 16.41 7.07 4.36
C TRP A 194 15.18 6.28 3.94
N MET A 195 14.39 5.76 4.89
CA MET A 195 13.25 4.89 4.62
C MET A 195 12.04 5.33 5.42
N SER A 196 11.61 6.56 5.19
CA SER A 196 10.43 7.16 5.81
C SER A 196 9.16 6.53 5.26
N SER A 197 8.24 6.18 6.17
CA SER A 197 6.90 5.74 5.79
C SER A 197 6.04 6.93 5.43
N TYR A 198 5.08 6.70 4.54
CA TYR A 198 4.10 7.68 4.10
C TYR A 198 2.73 7.06 3.90
N ALA A 199 1.69 7.88 3.95
CA ALA A 199 0.34 7.51 3.57
C ALA A 199 -0.13 8.35 2.39
N ILE A 200 -0.92 7.72 1.51
CA ILE A 200 -1.68 8.36 0.44
C ILE A 200 -3.11 7.82 0.53
N ILE A 201 -4.10 8.72 0.52
CA ILE A 201 -5.51 8.37 0.33
C ILE A 201 -5.97 9.08 -0.93
N ALA A 202 -6.44 8.30 -1.90
CA ALA A 202 -6.90 8.78 -3.18
C ALA A 202 -8.31 8.29 -3.47
N GLU A 203 -9.14 9.16 -4.01
CA GLU A 203 -10.54 8.94 -4.37
C GLU A 203 -10.72 9.16 -5.88
N LYS A 204 -11.46 8.29 -6.54
CA LYS A 204 -11.78 8.46 -7.96
C LYS A 204 -12.66 9.68 -8.16
N ASN A 205 -12.21 10.63 -8.99
CA ASN A 205 -12.99 11.84 -9.28
C ASN A 205 -13.93 11.56 -10.45
N TYR A 206 -15.22 11.58 -10.19
CA TYR A 206 -16.26 11.28 -11.20
C TYR A 206 -16.32 12.32 -12.35
N ASP A 207 -16.03 13.59 -12.04
CA ASP A 207 -16.27 14.70 -12.99
C ASP A 207 -15.28 14.81 -14.15
N MET A 208 -14.10 14.18 -14.07
CA MET A 208 -13.05 14.38 -15.08
C MET A 208 -13.11 13.34 -16.21
N ILE A 209 -13.65 12.16 -15.96
CA ILE A 209 -13.65 11.06 -16.96
C ILE A 209 -14.84 11.16 -17.90
N GLU A 210 -16.02 11.52 -17.41
CA GLU A 210 -17.22 11.65 -18.26
C GLU A 210 -17.21 12.89 -19.17
N LYS A 211 -16.47 13.95 -18.82
CA LYS A 211 -16.40 15.19 -19.61
C LYS A 211 -15.31 15.18 -20.69
N GLY A 212 -14.61 14.07 -20.92
CA GLY A 212 -13.64 13.95 -22.02
C GLY A 212 -12.40 14.85 -21.92
N TYR A 213 -12.19 15.55 -20.81
CA TYR A 213 -11.06 16.47 -20.64
C TYR A 213 -9.72 15.77 -20.42
N LEU A 214 -9.71 14.46 -20.11
CA LEU A 214 -8.47 13.73 -19.82
C LEU A 214 -7.61 13.45 -21.05
N ILE A 215 -8.19 13.39 -22.24
CA ILE A 215 -7.47 13.04 -23.49
C ILE A 215 -6.65 14.22 -24.01
N ILE A 216 -7.03 15.46 -23.72
CA ILE A 216 -6.38 16.66 -24.29
C ILE A 216 -5.10 17.03 -23.55
N TRP A 217 -4.95 16.68 -22.27
CA TRP A 217 -3.79 17.04 -21.46
C TRP A 217 -2.57 16.13 -21.69
N PHE A 218 -2.78 14.85 -22.01
CA PHE A 218 -1.70 13.90 -22.26
C PHE A 218 -0.92 14.16 -23.55
N ASN A 219 -1.54 14.82 -24.56
CA ASN A 219 -0.88 15.05 -25.85
C ASN A 219 0.01 16.30 -25.93
N LYS A 220 0.02 17.17 -24.92
CA LYS A 220 0.81 18.43 -24.99
C LYS A 220 2.00 18.55 -24.04
N SER A 221 2.17 17.68 -23.04
CA SER A 221 3.15 17.92 -21.98
C SER A 221 4.31 16.94 -21.93
N PHE A 222 4.38 15.90 -22.74
CA PHE A 222 5.39 14.85 -22.61
C PHE A 222 6.36 14.67 -23.78
N PHE A 223 6.31 15.52 -24.81
CA PHE A 223 7.36 15.55 -25.84
C PHE A 223 8.08 16.91 -25.82
N PRO A 224 9.33 16.97 -25.34
CA PRO A 224 10.13 18.17 -25.58
C PRO A 224 10.46 18.24 -27.07
N SER A 225 9.91 19.22 -27.73
CA SER A 225 10.30 19.64 -29.08
C SER A 225 11.76 20.10 -29.06
N LYS A 226 12.67 19.24 -29.46
CA LYS A 226 14.01 19.64 -29.95
C LYS A 226 14.38 18.78 -31.15
N ILE A 227 14.01 19.22 -32.32
CA ILE A 227 14.84 19.07 -33.49
C ILE A 227 14.74 20.41 -34.22
N ARG A 228 15.73 21.29 -34.03
CA ARG A 228 16.11 22.30 -35.02
C ARG A 228 17.16 21.64 -35.87
N THR A 229 16.86 21.43 -37.11
CA THR A 229 17.83 21.29 -38.18
C THR A 229 17.89 22.60 -38.93
N SER A 230 19.03 23.23 -38.84
CA SER A 230 19.48 24.23 -39.82
C SER A 230 20.06 23.52 -41.01
#